data_49ef90bf20a7488ad2def54bf3b08304
#
_entry.id   49ef90bf20a7488ad2def54bf3b08304
#
_cell.length_a   1.000
_cell.length_b   1.000
_cell.length_c   1.000
_cell.angle_alpha   90.00
_cell.angle_beta   90.00
_cell.angle_gamma   90.00
#
_symmetry.space_group_name_H-M   'P 1'
#
loop_
_entity.id
_entity.type
_entity.pdbx_description
1 polymer ?
#
loop_
_entity_poly.entity_id
_entity_poly.type
_entity_poly.pdbx_seq_one_letter_code
_entity_poly.pdbx_strand_id
1 'polypeptide(L)'
;MIPAIQRIHHVAYRCRDAKETVAWYERVMGMRYTTAFAEDTVPSTGEHDPYMHVFLDCGGGNVLAFFELPNQPEMGRDPNTPAWVQHLAFEVADEAALHAAKAHLEAEGIDVLGPTYHGIFRSIYFFDPNGHRLELACNIGTAAQRVELAALAPVMLEEWSRTKRAPRHAEWLHKEPEAVAPLR
;
A
#
# COMPACT_ATOMS: atom_id res chain seq x y z
N MET A 1 8.23 -28.53 7.14
CA MET A 1 7.75 -27.60 6.09
C MET A 1 6.60 -26.78 6.65
N ILE A 2 6.56 -25.48 6.34
CA ILE A 2 5.42 -24.62 6.68
C ILE A 2 4.23 -25.07 5.81
N PRO A 3 3.00 -25.19 6.37
CA PRO A 3 1.80 -25.41 5.57
C PRO A 3 1.61 -24.33 4.51
N ALA A 4 0.85 -24.65 3.45
CA ALA A 4 0.58 -23.68 2.39
C ALA A 4 -0.14 -22.43 2.96
N ILE A 5 0.44 -21.27 2.74
CA ILE A 5 -0.19 -19.97 3.07
C ILE A 5 -1.34 -19.75 2.08
N GLN A 6 -2.53 -19.48 2.59
CA GLN A 6 -3.72 -19.27 1.75
C GLN A 6 -3.86 -17.82 1.28
N ARG A 7 -3.64 -16.85 2.17
CA ARG A 7 -3.76 -15.40 1.91
C ARG A 7 -3.12 -14.59 3.02
N ILE A 8 -2.94 -13.30 2.80
CA ILE A 8 -2.67 -12.37 3.89
C ILE A 8 -3.94 -12.26 4.75
N HIS A 9 -3.86 -12.57 6.04
CA HIS A 9 -4.99 -12.47 6.95
C HIS A 9 -5.34 -11.01 7.25
N HIS A 10 -4.34 -10.23 7.66
CA HIS A 10 -4.41 -8.78 7.82
C HIS A 10 -2.99 -8.19 7.78
N VAL A 11 -2.92 -6.90 7.53
CA VAL A 11 -1.72 -6.07 7.70
C VAL A 11 -2.00 -5.14 8.86
N ALA A 12 -1.10 -5.05 9.85
CA ALA A 12 -1.27 -4.19 11.01
C ALA A 12 -0.18 -3.11 11.05
N TYR A 13 -0.61 -1.88 11.30
CA TYR A 13 0.24 -0.73 11.55
C TYR A 13 -0.11 -0.10 12.91
N ARG A 14 0.72 0.80 13.38
CA ARG A 14 0.41 1.65 14.53
C ARG A 14 -0.36 2.89 14.07
N CYS A 15 -1.28 3.39 14.88
CA CYS A 15 -1.93 4.69 14.70
C CYS A 15 -1.75 5.57 15.95
N ARG A 16 -1.95 6.88 15.78
CA ARG A 16 -1.92 7.85 16.88
C ARG A 16 -3.19 7.83 17.70
N ASP A 17 -4.32 7.75 17.00
CA ASP A 17 -5.68 7.70 17.55
C ASP A 17 -6.51 6.76 16.68
N ALA A 18 -7.07 5.73 17.30
CA ALA A 18 -7.83 4.70 16.61
C ALA A 18 -9.16 5.24 16.05
N LYS A 19 -9.83 6.14 16.80
CA LYS A 19 -11.11 6.70 16.40
C LYS A 19 -10.97 7.64 15.20
N GLU A 20 -9.97 8.53 15.22
CA GLU A 20 -9.66 9.41 14.11
C GLU A 20 -9.21 8.63 12.87
N THR A 21 -8.39 7.59 13.07
CA THR A 21 -7.93 6.71 12.01
C THR A 21 -9.09 5.99 11.34
N VAL A 22 -9.97 5.37 12.10
CA VAL A 22 -11.17 4.70 11.56
C VAL A 22 -12.02 5.69 10.78
N ALA A 23 -12.33 6.85 11.35
CA ALA A 23 -13.17 7.86 10.69
C ALA A 23 -12.56 8.36 9.36
N TRP A 24 -11.24 8.52 9.31
CA TRP A 24 -10.54 8.90 8.09
C TRP A 24 -10.62 7.82 7.02
N TYR A 25 -10.31 6.56 7.36
CA TYR A 25 -10.34 5.46 6.40
C TYR A 25 -11.74 5.16 5.89
N GLU A 26 -12.77 5.31 6.73
CA GLU A 26 -14.16 5.18 6.26
C GLU A 26 -14.55 6.31 5.31
N ARG A 27 -14.25 7.56 5.65
CA ARG A 27 -14.62 8.73 4.87
C ARG A 27 -13.81 8.89 3.58
N VAL A 28 -12.49 8.73 3.67
CA VAL A 28 -11.57 9.03 2.56
C VAL A 28 -11.35 7.82 1.66
N MET A 29 -11.16 6.64 2.25
CA MET A 29 -10.85 5.41 1.52
C MET A 29 -12.07 4.54 1.24
N GLY A 30 -13.24 4.86 1.79
CA GLY A 30 -14.45 4.07 1.65
C GLY A 30 -14.36 2.68 2.29
N MET A 31 -13.42 2.48 3.21
CA MET A 31 -13.27 1.23 3.94
C MET A 31 -14.37 1.09 4.99
N ARG A 32 -14.59 -0.12 5.47
CA ARG A 32 -15.61 -0.38 6.47
C ARG A 32 -14.99 -0.87 7.76
N TYR A 33 -15.22 -0.14 8.85
CA TYR A 33 -14.86 -0.60 10.18
C TYR A 33 -15.66 -1.87 10.55
N THR A 34 -14.95 -2.94 10.93
CA THR A 34 -15.58 -4.26 11.12
C THR A 34 -15.50 -4.79 12.52
N THR A 35 -14.36 -4.58 13.19
CA THR A 35 -14.15 -5.18 14.51
C THR A 35 -13.02 -4.47 15.26
N ALA A 36 -12.97 -4.65 16.58
CA ALA A 36 -11.88 -4.20 17.42
C ALA A 36 -11.66 -5.15 18.60
N PHE A 37 -10.43 -5.11 19.12
CA PHE A 37 -10.04 -5.70 20.38
C PHE A 37 -9.33 -4.66 21.22
N ALA A 38 -9.59 -4.65 22.53
CA ALA A 38 -8.87 -3.80 23.48
C ALA A 38 -8.54 -4.63 24.71
N GLU A 39 -7.28 -4.58 25.11
CA GLU A 39 -6.78 -5.33 26.26
C GLU A 39 -5.79 -4.48 27.04
N ASP A 40 -5.70 -4.70 28.35
CA ASP A 40 -4.69 -4.07 29.22
C ASP A 40 -3.36 -4.80 29.22
N THR A 41 -3.36 -6.04 28.72
CA THR A 41 -2.18 -6.92 28.71
C THR A 41 -1.99 -7.53 27.33
N VAL A 42 -0.79 -7.46 26.80
CA VAL A 42 -0.43 -8.03 25.49
C VAL A 42 -0.45 -9.56 25.58
N PRO A 43 -1.36 -10.26 24.86
CA PRO A 43 -1.52 -11.71 25.01
C PRO A 43 -0.29 -12.54 24.65
N SER A 44 0.55 -12.03 23.72
CA SER A 44 1.74 -12.73 23.23
C SER A 44 2.96 -12.61 24.12
N THR A 45 3.05 -11.55 24.95
CA THR A 45 4.21 -11.26 25.79
C THR A 45 3.89 -11.26 27.28
N GLY A 46 2.63 -11.05 27.68
CA GLY A 46 2.20 -10.89 29.05
C GLY A 46 2.51 -9.51 29.64
N GLU A 47 3.01 -8.56 28.85
CA GLU A 47 3.30 -7.20 29.30
C GLU A 47 2.01 -6.41 29.54
N HIS A 48 1.99 -5.59 30.60
CA HIS A 48 0.90 -4.64 30.84
C HIS A 48 1.13 -3.39 29.99
N ASP A 49 0.53 -3.37 28.81
CA ASP A 49 0.57 -2.25 27.85
C ASP A 49 -0.80 -2.15 27.16
N PRO A 50 -1.71 -1.33 27.68
CA PRO A 50 -3.06 -1.18 27.11
C PRO A 50 -3.02 -0.79 25.66
N TYR A 51 -3.88 -1.42 24.86
CA TYR A 51 -4.00 -1.11 23.42
C TYR A 51 -5.45 -1.20 22.93
N MET A 52 -5.70 -0.47 21.83
CA MET A 52 -6.87 -0.64 20.97
C MET A 52 -6.40 -1.16 19.62
N HIS A 53 -6.95 -2.29 19.17
CA HIS A 53 -6.67 -2.88 17.86
C HIS A 53 -7.94 -2.87 17.01
N VAL A 54 -7.97 -2.04 15.97
CA VAL A 54 -9.12 -1.84 15.08
C VAL A 54 -8.88 -2.48 13.72
N PHE A 55 -9.95 -2.96 13.06
CA PHE A 55 -9.89 -3.68 11.79
C PHE A 55 -10.84 -3.06 10.78
N LEU A 56 -10.33 -2.84 9.57
CA LEU A 56 -11.02 -2.22 8.45
C LEU A 56 -11.04 -3.19 7.26
N ASP A 57 -12.22 -3.45 6.72
CA ASP A 57 -12.39 -4.20 5.48
C ASP A 57 -12.03 -3.30 4.29
N CYS A 58 -11.01 -3.70 3.54
CA CYS A 58 -10.51 -3.00 2.37
C CYS A 58 -11.13 -3.53 1.05
N GLY A 59 -12.09 -4.45 1.13
CA GLY A 59 -12.63 -5.15 -0.03
C GLY A 59 -11.80 -6.37 -0.46
N GLY A 60 -12.37 -7.22 -1.29
CA GLY A 60 -11.69 -8.43 -1.80
C GLY A 60 -11.26 -9.43 -0.73
N GLY A 61 -11.78 -9.34 0.49
CA GLY A 61 -11.35 -10.16 1.63
C GLY A 61 -10.04 -9.71 2.28
N ASN A 62 -9.55 -8.52 1.97
CA ASN A 62 -8.37 -7.94 2.58
C ASN A 62 -8.74 -7.11 3.81
N VAL A 63 -7.87 -7.13 4.81
CA VAL A 63 -8.09 -6.43 6.07
C VAL A 63 -6.86 -5.61 6.43
N LEU A 64 -7.08 -4.32 6.71
CA LEU A 64 -6.10 -3.41 7.29
C LEU A 64 -6.44 -3.21 8.76
N ALA A 65 -5.44 -3.25 9.62
CA ALA A 65 -5.61 -3.12 11.05
C ALA A 65 -4.66 -2.06 11.62
N PHE A 66 -5.07 -1.47 12.76
CA PHE A 66 -4.25 -0.49 13.44
C PHE A 66 -4.22 -0.75 14.95
N PHE A 67 -3.07 -0.48 15.55
CA PHE A 67 -2.90 -0.45 16.99
C PHE A 67 -2.72 1.00 17.46
N GLU A 68 -3.55 1.43 18.39
CA GLU A 68 -3.28 2.58 19.26
C GLU A 68 -2.63 2.09 20.54
N LEU A 69 -1.50 2.72 20.91
CA LEU A 69 -0.67 2.38 22.07
C LEU A 69 -0.47 3.63 22.93
N PRO A 70 -1.37 3.92 23.90
CA PRO A 70 -1.36 5.19 24.61
C PRO A 70 -0.15 5.40 25.52
N ASN A 71 0.49 4.32 25.98
CA ASN A 71 1.64 4.38 26.89
C ASN A 71 3.00 4.34 26.17
N GLN A 72 3.00 4.20 24.85
CA GLN A 72 4.24 4.13 24.07
C GLN A 72 4.66 5.54 23.59
N PRO A 73 5.96 5.78 23.35
CA PRO A 73 6.45 7.03 22.77
C PRO A 73 5.71 7.38 21.47
N GLU A 74 5.74 8.66 21.09
CA GLU A 74 5.17 9.11 19.81
C GLU A 74 5.67 8.28 18.63
N MET A 75 4.80 8.13 17.62
CA MET A 75 5.16 7.42 16.39
C MET A 75 6.25 8.18 15.65
N GLY A 76 7.29 7.44 15.25
CA GLY A 76 8.35 7.95 14.37
C GLY A 76 8.41 7.15 13.07
N ARG A 77 9.11 7.70 12.08
CA ARG A 77 9.53 6.96 10.89
C ARG A 77 10.93 6.39 11.11
N ASP A 78 11.21 5.26 10.46
CA ASP A 78 12.57 4.76 10.35
C ASP A 78 13.43 5.80 9.60
N PRO A 79 14.42 6.44 10.26
CA PRO A 79 15.24 7.47 9.63
C PRO A 79 16.21 6.91 8.58
N ASN A 80 16.41 5.59 8.56
CA ASN A 80 17.35 4.92 7.66
C ASN A 80 16.67 4.39 6.38
N THR A 81 15.33 4.44 6.32
CA THR A 81 14.57 4.02 5.14
C THR A 81 13.98 5.24 4.42
N PRO A 82 14.29 5.45 3.13
CA PRO A 82 13.68 6.53 2.36
C PRO A 82 12.15 6.45 2.37
N ALA A 83 11.49 7.60 2.49
CA ALA A 83 10.04 7.69 2.67
C ALA A 83 9.20 7.07 1.53
N TRP A 84 9.81 6.86 0.35
CA TRP A 84 9.15 6.26 -0.80
C TRP A 84 9.16 4.71 -0.79
N VAL A 85 9.94 4.06 0.11
CA VAL A 85 10.13 2.60 0.08
C VAL A 85 8.96 1.86 0.71
N GLN A 86 8.65 2.16 1.97
CA GLN A 86 7.61 1.44 2.70
C GLN A 86 6.23 2.05 2.42
N HIS A 87 5.35 1.30 1.78
CA HIS A 87 3.99 1.70 1.48
C HIS A 87 3.05 0.49 1.42
N LEU A 88 1.77 0.75 1.50
CA LEU A 88 0.71 -0.22 1.27
C LEU A 88 -0.06 0.18 0.01
N ALA A 89 -0.10 -0.72 -0.97
CA ALA A 89 -0.78 -0.52 -2.23
C ALA A 89 -2.14 -1.24 -2.27
N PHE A 90 -3.16 -0.52 -2.74
CA PHE A 90 -4.49 -1.04 -3.02
C PHE A 90 -4.75 -1.00 -4.52
N GLU A 91 -5.37 -2.02 -5.06
CA GLU A 91 -5.76 -2.07 -6.47
C GLU A 91 -7.08 -1.34 -6.69
N VAL A 92 -7.11 -0.50 -7.72
CA VAL A 92 -8.34 0.08 -8.30
C VAL A 92 -8.58 -0.49 -9.69
N ALA A 93 -9.82 -0.41 -10.16
CA ALA A 93 -10.26 -1.14 -11.34
C ALA A 93 -9.50 -0.79 -12.63
N ASP A 94 -9.25 0.51 -12.85
CA ASP A 94 -8.66 1.03 -14.09
C ASP A 94 -8.10 2.46 -13.90
N GLU A 95 -7.58 3.06 -14.97
CA GLU A 95 -7.04 4.42 -14.97
C GLU A 95 -8.11 5.48 -14.68
N ALA A 96 -9.36 5.28 -15.10
CA ALA A 96 -10.45 6.21 -14.82
C ALA A 96 -10.76 6.23 -13.31
N ALA A 97 -10.80 5.06 -12.67
CA ALA A 97 -10.93 4.93 -11.22
C ALA A 97 -9.74 5.56 -10.48
N LEU A 98 -8.51 5.39 -11.01
CA LEU A 98 -7.31 6.01 -10.43
C LEU A 98 -7.38 7.55 -10.47
N HIS A 99 -7.79 8.13 -11.60
CA HIS A 99 -7.97 9.58 -11.73
C HIS A 99 -9.11 10.11 -10.85
N ALA A 100 -10.21 9.39 -10.76
CA ALA A 100 -11.32 9.75 -9.87
C ALA A 100 -10.88 9.74 -8.39
N ALA A 101 -10.12 8.73 -7.99
CA ALA A 101 -9.55 8.65 -6.66
C ALA A 101 -8.58 9.80 -6.37
N LYS A 102 -7.71 10.17 -7.32
CA LYS A 102 -6.83 11.33 -7.20
C LYS A 102 -7.63 12.61 -6.95
N ALA A 103 -8.64 12.88 -7.79
CA ALA A 103 -9.48 14.07 -7.65
C ALA A 103 -10.22 14.10 -6.30
N HIS A 104 -10.70 12.96 -5.81
CA HIS A 104 -11.32 12.83 -4.51
C HIS A 104 -10.34 13.17 -3.37
N LEU A 105 -9.14 12.59 -3.38
CA LEU A 105 -8.12 12.83 -2.36
C LEU A 105 -7.68 14.31 -2.33
N GLU A 106 -7.49 14.92 -3.51
CA GLU A 106 -7.16 16.35 -3.62
C GLU A 106 -8.31 17.26 -3.10
N ALA A 107 -9.56 16.87 -3.34
CA ALA A 107 -10.73 17.58 -2.79
C ALA A 107 -10.83 17.45 -1.25
N GLU A 108 -10.32 16.38 -0.68
CA GLU A 108 -10.15 16.20 0.78
C GLU A 108 -8.93 16.94 1.34
N GLY A 109 -8.20 17.69 0.51
CA GLY A 109 -7.01 18.45 0.91
C GLY A 109 -5.76 17.59 1.11
N ILE A 110 -5.70 16.41 0.51
CA ILE A 110 -4.58 15.48 0.62
C ILE A 110 -3.64 15.69 -0.58
N ASP A 111 -2.35 15.87 -0.31
CA ASP A 111 -1.33 15.94 -1.35
C ASP A 111 -1.14 14.58 -2.03
N VAL A 112 -1.26 14.55 -3.36
CA VAL A 112 -1.19 13.33 -4.15
C VAL A 112 -0.09 13.42 -5.21
N LEU A 113 0.86 12.49 -5.15
CA LEU A 113 1.90 12.32 -6.16
C LEU A 113 1.41 11.36 -7.25
N GLY A 114 1.68 11.66 -8.50
CA GLY A 114 1.35 10.83 -9.65
C GLY A 114 0.15 11.37 -10.47
N PRO A 115 -0.35 10.59 -11.45
CA PRO A 115 -0.04 9.16 -11.72
C PRO A 115 1.38 8.92 -12.17
N THR A 116 2.01 7.87 -11.61
CA THR A 116 3.35 7.42 -11.94
C THR A 116 3.26 6.12 -12.75
N TYR A 117 3.99 6.05 -13.86
CA TYR A 117 4.06 4.85 -14.70
C TYR A 117 5.14 3.88 -14.20
N HIS A 118 4.76 2.61 -14.03
CA HIS A 118 5.64 1.52 -13.58
C HIS A 118 5.72 0.35 -14.59
N GLY A 119 5.49 0.63 -15.85
CA GLY A 119 5.53 -0.36 -16.93
C GLY A 119 4.24 -1.16 -17.07
N ILE A 120 3.81 -1.87 -16.05
CA ILE A 120 2.61 -2.73 -16.07
C ILE A 120 1.48 -2.24 -15.17
N PHE A 121 1.70 -1.16 -14.44
CA PHE A 121 0.68 -0.50 -13.64
C PHE A 121 0.98 1.00 -13.53
N ARG A 122 -0.06 1.79 -13.21
CA ARG A 122 0.04 3.21 -12.85
C ARG A 122 -0.40 3.40 -11.42
N SER A 123 0.21 4.34 -10.72
CA SER A 123 -0.04 4.56 -9.30
C SER A 123 -0.09 6.01 -8.92
N ILE A 124 -0.89 6.30 -7.89
CA ILE A 124 -0.83 7.54 -7.13
C ILE A 124 -0.42 7.24 -5.68
N TYR A 125 0.26 8.20 -5.06
CA TYR A 125 0.81 8.06 -3.71
C TYR A 125 0.38 9.23 -2.83
N PHE A 126 0.07 8.92 -1.58
CA PHE A 126 -0.33 9.91 -0.57
C PHE A 126 -0.02 9.38 0.83
N PHE A 127 -0.32 10.17 1.86
CA PHE A 127 -0.13 9.76 3.25
C PHE A 127 -1.44 9.79 4.02
N ASP A 128 -1.62 8.82 4.91
CA ASP A 128 -2.68 8.83 5.89
C ASP A 128 -2.36 9.80 7.05
N PRO A 129 -3.30 10.10 7.97
CA PRO A 129 -3.06 10.99 9.11
C PRO A 129 -1.95 10.52 10.05
N ASN A 130 -1.66 9.23 10.07
CA ASN A 130 -0.60 8.63 10.87
C ASN A 130 0.79 8.76 10.24
N GLY A 131 0.84 9.14 8.95
CA GLY A 131 2.05 9.24 8.17
C GLY A 131 2.45 7.95 7.46
N HIS A 132 1.57 6.96 7.36
CA HIS A 132 1.78 5.80 6.51
C HIS A 132 1.61 6.19 5.05
N ARG A 133 2.56 5.78 4.22
CA ARG A 133 2.46 5.98 2.78
C ARG A 133 1.52 4.96 2.18
N LEU A 134 0.54 5.44 1.45
CA LEU A 134 -0.43 4.64 0.73
C LEU A 134 -0.24 4.81 -0.78
N GLU A 135 -0.62 3.78 -1.51
CA GLU A 135 -0.64 3.75 -2.96
C GLU A 135 -2.00 3.25 -3.44
N LEU A 136 -2.55 3.88 -4.46
CA LEU A 136 -3.59 3.28 -5.29
C LEU A 136 -2.97 2.96 -6.64
N ALA A 137 -3.17 1.72 -7.10
CA ALA A 137 -2.57 1.23 -8.35
C ALA A 137 -3.63 0.60 -9.25
N CYS A 138 -3.53 0.84 -10.55
CA CYS A 138 -4.31 0.11 -11.54
C CYS A 138 -3.39 -0.64 -12.52
N ASN A 139 -3.75 -1.87 -12.84
CA ASN A 139 -3.01 -2.70 -13.76
C ASN A 139 -3.29 -2.27 -15.21
N ILE A 140 -2.22 -1.97 -15.98
CA ILE A 140 -2.27 -1.59 -17.39
C ILE A 140 -1.51 -2.56 -18.29
N GLY A 141 -0.67 -3.43 -17.71
CA GLY A 141 0.14 -4.40 -18.45
C GLY A 141 -0.68 -5.57 -19.00
N THR A 142 -0.26 -6.08 -20.17
CA THR A 142 -0.84 -7.27 -20.79
C THR A 142 -0.44 -8.55 -20.05
N ALA A 143 -1.19 -9.64 -20.28
CA ALA A 143 -0.83 -10.96 -19.76
C ALA A 143 0.55 -11.42 -20.27
N ALA A 144 0.87 -11.15 -21.53
CA ALA A 144 2.17 -11.50 -22.14
C ALA A 144 3.33 -10.76 -21.44
N GLN A 145 3.19 -9.47 -21.16
CA GLN A 145 4.17 -8.69 -20.42
C GLN A 145 4.40 -9.22 -19.02
N ARG A 146 3.34 -9.61 -18.30
CA ARG A 146 3.46 -10.23 -16.97
C ARG A 146 4.18 -11.57 -17.01
N VAL A 147 3.91 -12.41 -18.02
CA VAL A 147 4.62 -13.68 -18.21
C VAL A 147 6.09 -13.46 -18.50
N GLU A 148 6.43 -12.49 -19.37
CA GLU A 148 7.82 -12.12 -19.67
C GLU A 148 8.55 -11.65 -18.40
N LEU A 149 7.97 -10.75 -17.62
CA LEU A 149 8.58 -10.25 -16.37
C LEU A 149 8.77 -11.37 -15.35
N ALA A 150 7.81 -12.28 -15.21
CA ALA A 150 7.94 -13.42 -14.32
C ALA A 150 9.10 -14.34 -14.72
N ALA A 151 9.30 -14.55 -16.02
CA ALA A 151 10.43 -15.34 -16.54
C ALA A 151 11.79 -14.64 -16.34
N LEU A 152 11.82 -13.30 -16.41
CA LEU A 152 13.02 -12.50 -16.23
C LEU A 152 13.39 -12.26 -14.76
N ALA A 153 12.43 -12.35 -13.85
CA ALA A 153 12.62 -11.99 -12.44
C ALA A 153 13.81 -12.71 -11.77
N PRO A 154 14.03 -14.02 -11.92
CA PRO A 154 15.19 -14.69 -11.33
C PRO A 154 16.52 -14.18 -11.87
N VAL A 155 16.62 -13.93 -13.18
CA VAL A 155 17.84 -13.46 -13.84
C VAL A 155 18.16 -12.03 -13.38
N MET A 156 17.14 -11.17 -13.28
CA MET A 156 17.29 -9.80 -12.81
C MET A 156 17.74 -9.75 -11.35
N LEU A 157 17.21 -10.63 -10.50
CA LEU A 157 17.58 -10.70 -9.09
C LEU A 157 19.05 -11.13 -8.93
N GLU A 158 19.49 -12.10 -9.70
CA GLU A 158 20.88 -12.59 -9.69
C GLU A 158 21.86 -11.51 -10.19
N GLU A 159 21.52 -10.81 -11.28
CA GLU A 159 22.31 -9.70 -11.79
C GLU A 159 22.43 -8.56 -10.77
N TRP A 160 21.29 -8.15 -10.18
CA TRP A 160 21.26 -7.14 -9.12
C TRP A 160 22.11 -7.57 -7.92
N SER A 161 21.97 -8.81 -7.47
CA SER A 161 22.73 -9.33 -6.33
C SER A 161 24.24 -9.18 -6.51
N ARG A 162 24.72 -9.44 -7.72
CA ARG A 162 26.13 -9.39 -8.09
C ARG A 162 26.63 -7.98 -8.36
N THR A 163 25.83 -7.13 -9.02
CA THR A 163 26.31 -5.85 -9.57
C THR A 163 25.87 -4.62 -8.79
N LYS A 164 24.74 -4.71 -8.07
CA LYS A 164 24.01 -3.57 -7.45
C LYS A 164 23.67 -2.46 -8.46
N ARG A 165 23.56 -2.81 -9.74
CA ARG A 165 23.13 -1.93 -10.83
C ARG A 165 21.81 -2.42 -11.38
N ALA A 166 20.92 -1.49 -11.79
CA ALA A 166 19.63 -1.83 -12.35
C ALA A 166 19.76 -2.69 -13.62
N PRO A 167 19.29 -3.95 -13.62
CA PRO A 167 19.23 -4.77 -14.81
C PRO A 167 18.29 -4.15 -15.85
N ARG A 168 18.67 -4.22 -17.14
CA ARG A 168 17.88 -3.64 -18.23
C ARG A 168 17.31 -4.72 -19.16
N HIS A 169 16.78 -5.77 -18.57
CA HIS A 169 15.97 -6.74 -19.27
C HIS A 169 14.56 -6.12 -19.45
N ALA A 170 13.86 -6.45 -20.52
CA ALA A 170 12.55 -5.86 -20.84
C ALA A 170 12.61 -4.30 -20.99
N GLU A 171 13.32 -3.81 -21.99
CA GLU A 171 13.49 -2.37 -22.22
C GLU A 171 12.18 -1.59 -22.35
N TRP A 172 11.09 -2.23 -22.79
CA TRP A 172 9.76 -1.64 -22.89
C TRP A 172 9.22 -1.17 -21.54
N LEU A 173 9.63 -1.80 -20.42
CA LEU A 173 9.23 -1.43 -19.07
C LEU A 173 9.62 0.01 -18.70
N HIS A 174 10.68 0.52 -19.31
CA HIS A 174 11.23 1.85 -19.05
C HIS A 174 10.75 2.92 -20.05
N LYS A 175 9.86 2.55 -20.97
CA LYS A 175 9.30 3.46 -21.98
C LYS A 175 7.83 3.69 -21.64
N GLU A 176 7.51 4.90 -21.19
CA GLU A 176 6.11 5.28 -21.01
C GLU A 176 5.42 5.26 -22.39
N PRO A 177 4.27 4.58 -22.56
CA PRO A 177 3.50 4.64 -23.79
C PRO A 177 3.14 6.10 -24.09
N GLU A 178 3.25 6.50 -25.35
CA GLU A 178 2.73 7.80 -25.79
C GLU A 178 1.26 7.91 -25.36
N ALA A 179 0.89 9.05 -24.76
CA ALA A 179 -0.48 9.29 -24.35
C ALA A 179 -1.39 9.14 -25.56
N VAL A 180 -2.29 8.15 -25.53
CA VAL A 180 -3.33 8.02 -26.55
C VAL A 180 -4.17 9.28 -26.48
N ALA A 181 -4.12 10.10 -27.54
CA ALA A 181 -4.95 11.29 -27.62
C ALA A 181 -6.42 10.90 -27.44
N PRO A 182 -7.20 11.65 -26.61
CA PRO A 182 -8.60 11.33 -26.43
C PRO A 182 -9.30 11.31 -27.79
N LEU A 183 -10.01 10.24 -28.08
CA LEU A 183 -10.90 10.15 -29.25
C LEU A 183 -11.86 11.35 -29.18
N ARG A 184 -11.80 12.21 -30.20
CA ARG A 184 -12.68 13.37 -30.35
C ARG A 184 -14.11 12.95 -30.61
#